data_3e0ff6e90e98715eaaca473f2e6a718e
#
_entry.id   3e0ff6e90e98715eaaca473f2e6a718e
#
_cell.length_a   1.000
_cell.length_b   1.000
_cell.length_c   1.000
_cell.angle_alpha   90.00
_cell.angle_beta   90.00
_cell.angle_gamma   90.00
#
_symmetry.space_group_name_H-M   'P 1'
#
loop_
_entity.id
_entity.type
_entity.pdbx_description
1 polymer ?
#
loop_
_entity_poly.entity_id
_entity_poly.type
_entity_poly.pdbx_seq_one_letter_code
_entity_poly.pdbx_strand_id
1 'polypeptide(L)'
;AVYYVYDDIDWASKKLLELYGNPDVAQGPYRSCQSRERCNGASANVPKTDIGQSNFGVLDNGHPDAYHTKGGIEIHEYAHMVQFMQFQGKPTYQRNGGLGLLPNWFIEGHAHLAGNAASASSMEEYKVFRSFWLNARADGLPGYSPESIESFYEKLAPGKFDPSVNSNVYSIGYFTVEALVSIKGVDSPIEVIKLVSNGANWEEAFLKVYGITWKEASPILAKTVSRMFLERY
;
A
#
# COMPACT_ATOMS: atom_id res chain seq x y z
N ALA A 1 11.53 8.42 12.62
CA ALA A 1 10.10 8.05 12.75
C ALA A 1 9.81 7.69 14.20
N VAL A 2 8.63 8.01 14.68
CA VAL A 2 8.13 7.57 15.99
C VAL A 2 7.11 6.48 15.74
N TYR A 3 7.29 5.37 16.42
CA TYR A 3 6.47 4.17 16.27
C TYR A 3 5.64 3.95 17.54
N TYR A 4 4.33 3.84 17.38
CA TYR A 4 3.41 3.57 18.46
C TYR A 4 2.69 2.25 18.21
N VAL A 5 2.81 1.31 19.14
CA VAL A 5 1.99 0.10 19.22
C VAL A 5 1.03 0.31 20.38
N TYR A 6 -0.24 0.04 20.18
CA TYR A 6 -1.25 0.22 21.22
C TYR A 6 -2.38 -0.81 21.11
N ASP A 7 -2.94 -1.13 22.25
CA ASP A 7 -4.09 -2.04 22.41
C ASP A 7 -5.30 -1.34 23.06
N ASP A 8 -5.17 -0.05 23.34
CA ASP A 8 -6.21 0.82 23.89
C ASP A 8 -6.64 1.86 22.85
N ILE A 9 -7.87 1.72 22.35
CA ILE A 9 -8.42 2.57 21.29
C ILE A 9 -8.60 4.01 21.77
N ASP A 10 -9.01 4.21 23.02
CA ASP A 10 -9.24 5.55 23.59
C ASP A 10 -7.90 6.29 23.75
N TRP A 11 -6.88 5.59 24.24
CA TRP A 11 -5.53 6.13 24.31
C TRP A 11 -5.01 6.49 22.93
N ALA A 12 -5.18 5.60 21.96
CA ALA A 12 -4.74 5.82 20.59
C ALA A 12 -5.40 7.04 19.94
N SER A 13 -6.72 7.15 20.07
CA SER A 13 -7.50 8.30 19.57
C SER A 13 -7.04 9.62 20.20
N LYS A 14 -6.86 9.63 21.52
CA LYS A 14 -6.36 10.80 22.25
C LYS A 14 -4.94 11.18 21.81
N LYS A 15 -4.07 10.17 21.64
CA LYS A 15 -2.68 10.40 21.18
C LYS A 15 -2.61 10.94 19.77
N LEU A 16 -3.44 10.42 18.85
CA LEU A 16 -3.53 10.93 17.48
C LEU A 16 -4.07 12.35 17.44
N LEU A 17 -5.04 12.69 18.29
CA LEU A 17 -5.53 14.07 18.43
C LEU A 17 -4.44 15.02 18.93
N GLU A 18 -3.66 14.59 19.93
CA GLU A 18 -2.51 15.35 20.46
C GLU A 18 -1.48 15.62 19.38
N LEU A 19 -1.10 14.57 18.61
CA LEU A 19 -0.04 14.65 17.59
C LEU A 19 -0.45 15.43 16.34
N TYR A 20 -1.69 15.29 15.90
CA TYR A 20 -2.13 15.83 14.61
C TYR A 20 -3.10 17.01 14.71
N GLY A 21 -3.69 17.25 15.90
CA GLY A 21 -4.72 18.28 16.07
C GLY A 21 -5.94 18.09 15.16
N ASN A 22 -6.15 16.89 14.64
CA ASN A 22 -7.18 16.58 13.66
C ASN A 22 -8.15 15.51 14.18
N PRO A 23 -9.42 15.88 14.50
CA PRO A 23 -10.40 14.93 14.98
C PRO A 23 -10.69 13.76 14.03
N ASP A 24 -10.61 13.97 12.71
CA ASP A 24 -10.82 12.91 11.72
C ASP A 24 -9.74 11.82 11.79
N VAL A 25 -8.48 12.23 12.03
CA VAL A 25 -7.37 11.28 12.24
C VAL A 25 -7.56 10.55 13.57
N ALA A 26 -7.97 11.25 14.62
CA ALA A 26 -8.24 10.67 15.93
C ALA A 26 -9.37 9.63 15.92
N GLN A 27 -10.30 9.70 14.98
CA GLN A 27 -11.34 8.69 14.79
C GLN A 27 -10.86 7.44 14.04
N GLY A 28 -9.64 7.45 13.48
CA GLY A 28 -9.06 6.32 12.77
C GLY A 28 -9.14 4.99 13.55
N PRO A 29 -8.65 4.93 14.80
CA PRO A 29 -8.73 3.72 15.64
C PRO A 29 -10.14 3.17 15.79
N TYR A 30 -11.13 4.01 16.04
CA TYR A 30 -12.53 3.58 16.17
C TYR A 30 -13.12 3.06 14.86
N ARG A 31 -12.69 3.59 13.70
CA ARG A 31 -13.13 3.10 12.39
C ARG A 31 -12.48 1.77 12.02
N SER A 32 -11.23 1.57 12.40
CA SER A 32 -10.46 0.36 12.11
C SER A 32 -10.76 -0.77 13.10
N CYS A 33 -11.11 -0.43 14.34
CA CYS A 33 -11.31 -1.36 15.43
C CYS A 33 -12.74 -1.29 15.95
N GLN A 34 -13.56 -2.28 15.62
CA GLN A 34 -14.91 -2.38 16.22
C GLN A 34 -14.86 -2.91 17.67
N SER A 35 -13.84 -3.71 17.99
CA SER A 35 -13.49 -4.20 19.33
C SER A 35 -12.02 -4.61 19.32
N ARG A 36 -11.44 -4.94 20.49
CA ARG A 36 -10.06 -5.43 20.59
C ARG A 36 -9.85 -6.69 19.73
N GLU A 37 -10.83 -7.61 19.71
CA GLU A 37 -10.77 -8.85 18.94
C GLU A 37 -11.02 -8.64 17.43
N ARG A 38 -11.49 -7.48 17.04
CA ARG A 38 -11.81 -7.12 15.64
C ARG A 38 -11.03 -5.91 15.17
N CYS A 39 -9.88 -5.71 15.72
CA CYS A 39 -8.99 -4.65 15.33
C CYS A 39 -8.00 -5.18 14.29
N ASN A 40 -8.25 -4.85 13.04
CA ASN A 40 -7.33 -5.12 11.93
C ASN A 40 -6.91 -3.78 11.36
N GLY A 41 -5.75 -3.27 11.74
CA GLY A 41 -5.34 -2.07 11.10
C GLY A 41 -4.06 -1.47 11.60
N ALA A 42 -3.36 -0.95 10.66
CA ALA A 42 -2.29 -0.01 10.82
C ALA A 42 -2.59 1.21 9.96
N SER A 43 -1.94 2.31 10.19
CA SER A 43 -2.03 3.47 9.32
C SER A 43 -0.76 4.29 9.38
N ALA A 44 -0.28 4.72 8.21
CA ALA A 44 0.68 5.79 8.10
C ALA A 44 -0.05 7.13 8.00
N ASN A 45 0.34 8.10 8.81
CA ASN A 45 -0.26 9.42 8.82
C ASN A 45 0.81 10.49 8.63
N VAL A 46 0.50 11.48 7.79
CA VAL A 46 1.37 12.63 7.54
C VAL A 46 0.78 13.86 8.23
N PRO A 47 1.55 14.55 9.09
CA PRO A 47 1.07 15.78 9.72
C PRO A 47 0.75 16.85 8.67
N LYS A 48 -0.25 17.67 8.95
CA LYS A 48 -0.65 18.79 8.07
C LYS A 48 0.39 19.92 8.00
N THR A 49 1.43 19.85 8.80
CA THR A 49 2.46 20.89 8.88
C THR A 49 3.70 20.45 8.12
N ASP A 50 4.32 21.37 7.38
CA ASP A 50 5.54 21.17 6.59
C ASP A 50 6.79 20.77 7.40
N ILE A 51 6.65 20.44 8.68
CA ILE A 51 7.75 20.18 9.62
C ILE A 51 8.21 18.71 9.59
N GLY A 52 7.84 17.95 8.60
CA GLY A 52 8.53 16.70 8.31
C GLY A 52 8.42 15.58 9.35
N GLN A 53 7.39 15.57 10.16
CA GLN A 53 7.11 14.43 11.04
C GLN A 53 6.11 13.50 10.37
N SER A 54 6.55 12.32 10.05
CA SER A 54 5.66 11.25 9.66
C SER A 54 5.56 10.27 10.82
N ASN A 55 4.34 9.90 11.18
CA ASN A 55 4.06 8.95 12.25
C ASN A 55 3.23 7.81 11.66
N PHE A 56 3.39 6.63 12.19
CA PHE A 56 2.51 5.51 11.89
C PHE A 56 2.09 4.83 13.19
N GLY A 57 0.94 4.19 13.16
CA GLY A 57 0.44 3.41 14.27
C GLY A 57 0.02 2.03 13.78
N VAL A 58 0.31 1.03 14.56
CA VAL A 58 -0.15 -0.34 14.38
C VAL A 58 -1.01 -0.69 15.57
N LEU A 59 -2.15 -1.33 15.29
CA LEU A 59 -3.03 -1.85 16.32
C LEU A 59 -2.66 -3.31 16.57
N ASP A 60 -2.15 -3.61 17.75
CA ASP A 60 -1.99 -4.98 18.19
C ASP A 60 -3.36 -5.54 18.56
N ASN A 61 -3.87 -6.44 17.73
CA ASN A 61 -5.14 -7.11 17.95
C ASN A 61 -4.96 -8.53 18.52
N GLY A 62 -3.72 -8.92 18.84
CA GLY A 62 -3.39 -10.27 19.30
C GLY A 62 -3.67 -11.37 18.27
N HIS A 63 -3.81 -11.02 16.99
CA HIS A 63 -4.08 -11.97 15.94
C HIS A 63 -2.84 -12.82 15.65
N PRO A 64 -2.95 -14.16 15.57
CA PRO A 64 -1.80 -15.07 15.35
C PRO A 64 -1.29 -15.09 13.91
N ASP A 65 -1.67 -14.15 13.06
CA ASP A 65 -1.20 -14.04 11.69
C ASP A 65 0.31 -13.79 11.66
N ALA A 66 1.04 -14.62 10.95
CA ALA A 66 2.49 -14.52 10.83
C ALA A 66 2.97 -13.17 10.28
N TYR A 67 2.18 -12.54 9.40
CA TYR A 67 2.46 -11.21 8.87
C TYR A 67 2.45 -10.15 9.97
N HIS A 68 1.46 -10.17 10.87
CA HIS A 68 1.38 -9.26 12.01
C HIS A 68 2.42 -9.56 13.08
N THR A 69 2.69 -10.83 13.36
CA THR A 69 3.63 -11.23 14.42
C THR A 69 5.10 -11.08 14.05
N LYS A 70 5.40 -10.86 12.76
CA LYS A 70 6.79 -10.72 12.24
C LYS A 70 7.12 -9.32 11.73
N GLY A 71 6.32 -8.33 12.08
CA GLY A 71 6.58 -6.95 11.71
C GLY A 71 6.22 -6.57 10.27
N GLY A 72 5.50 -7.44 9.56
CA GLY A 72 5.15 -7.17 8.16
C GLY A 72 4.23 -5.96 7.99
N ILE A 73 3.28 -5.78 8.89
CA ILE A 73 2.37 -4.63 8.86
C ILE A 73 3.11 -3.33 9.24
N GLU A 74 4.04 -3.40 10.18
CA GLU A 74 4.87 -2.27 10.58
C GLU A 74 5.76 -1.80 9.43
N ILE A 75 6.34 -2.76 8.71
CA ILE A 75 7.18 -2.45 7.54
C ILE A 75 6.33 -1.90 6.40
N HIS A 76 5.11 -2.42 6.21
CA HIS A 76 4.14 -1.87 5.26
C HIS A 76 3.86 -0.39 5.55
N GLU A 77 3.52 -0.05 6.78
CA GLU A 77 3.28 1.33 7.17
C GLU A 77 4.53 2.20 7.08
N TYR A 78 5.70 1.63 7.41
CA TYR A 78 6.97 2.32 7.23
C TYR A 78 7.27 2.60 5.74
N ALA A 79 6.91 1.69 4.84
CA ALA A 79 7.02 1.94 3.41
C ALA A 79 6.17 3.14 2.96
N HIS A 80 4.95 3.30 3.50
CA HIS A 80 4.15 4.51 3.28
C HIS A 80 4.85 5.78 3.76
N MET A 81 5.55 5.70 4.88
CA MET A 81 6.37 6.81 5.37
C MET A 81 7.45 7.21 4.37
N VAL A 82 8.18 6.21 3.83
CA VAL A 82 9.21 6.45 2.82
C VAL A 82 8.60 7.05 1.54
N GLN A 83 7.42 6.59 1.13
CA GLN A 83 6.67 7.16 0.01
C GLN A 83 6.29 8.63 0.26
N PHE A 84 5.72 8.96 1.43
CA PHE A 84 5.35 10.33 1.82
C PHE A 84 6.56 11.27 1.85
N MET A 85 7.69 10.80 2.36
CA MET A 85 8.93 11.60 2.42
C MET A 85 9.40 12.06 1.05
N GLN A 86 9.06 11.35 -0.04
CA GLN A 86 9.41 11.78 -1.39
C GLN A 86 8.72 13.09 -1.80
N PHE A 87 7.53 13.35 -1.26
CA PHE A 87 6.73 14.55 -1.55
C PHE A 87 7.01 15.71 -0.60
N GLN A 88 7.64 15.45 0.54
CA GLN A 88 7.85 16.45 1.58
C GLN A 88 8.62 17.68 1.06
N GLY A 89 8.10 18.89 1.35
CA GLY A 89 8.69 20.14 0.92
C GLY A 89 8.56 20.44 -0.58
N LYS A 90 7.78 19.66 -1.33
CA LYS A 90 7.59 19.84 -2.77
C LYS A 90 6.21 20.44 -3.09
N PRO A 91 6.07 21.16 -4.23
CA PRO A 91 4.78 21.72 -4.65
C PRO A 91 3.67 20.67 -4.85
N THR A 92 4.05 19.44 -5.16
CA THR A 92 3.15 18.28 -5.32
C THR A 92 2.62 17.74 -3.99
N TYR A 93 3.15 18.21 -2.86
CA TYR A 93 2.68 17.79 -1.55
C TYR A 93 1.25 18.27 -1.32
N GLN A 94 0.33 17.33 -1.17
CA GLN A 94 -1.10 17.56 -0.96
C GLN A 94 -1.56 17.00 0.39
N ARG A 95 -2.85 17.15 0.71
CA ARG A 95 -3.44 16.70 1.97
C ARG A 95 -3.15 15.23 2.32
N ASN A 96 -3.03 14.36 1.32
CA ASN A 96 -2.69 12.95 1.45
C ASN A 96 -1.20 12.66 1.18
N GLY A 97 -0.32 13.63 1.36
CA GLY A 97 1.11 13.49 1.14
C GLY A 97 1.50 13.35 -0.33
N GLY A 98 0.63 13.72 -1.28
CA GLY A 98 0.88 13.60 -2.72
C GLY A 98 0.59 12.23 -3.31
N LEU A 99 0.30 11.23 -2.50
CA LEU A 99 0.07 9.86 -2.99
C LEU A 99 -1.17 9.73 -3.89
N GLY A 100 -2.15 10.64 -3.80
CA GLY A 100 -3.31 10.67 -4.71
C GLY A 100 -2.96 10.98 -6.18
N LEU A 101 -1.72 11.37 -6.48
CA LEU A 101 -1.20 11.53 -7.84
C LEU A 101 -0.77 10.19 -8.48
N LEU A 102 -0.79 9.11 -7.72
CA LEU A 102 -0.42 7.76 -8.09
C LEU A 102 -1.62 6.82 -7.99
N PRO A 103 -1.63 5.71 -8.73
CA PRO A 103 -2.67 4.68 -8.54
C PRO A 103 -2.61 4.10 -7.13
N ASN A 104 -3.78 3.95 -6.48
CA ASN A 104 -3.83 3.41 -5.12
C ASN A 104 -3.25 1.99 -5.04
N TRP A 105 -3.53 1.14 -6.05
CA TRP A 105 -2.99 -0.21 -6.12
C TRP A 105 -1.45 -0.25 -6.19
N PHE A 106 -0.83 0.78 -6.77
CA PHE A 106 0.64 0.86 -6.85
C PHE A 106 1.26 1.23 -5.49
N ILE A 107 0.66 2.18 -4.79
CA ILE A 107 1.11 2.63 -3.48
C ILE A 107 0.98 1.53 -2.44
N GLU A 108 -0.21 0.94 -2.33
CA GLU A 108 -0.50 -0.14 -1.39
C GLU A 108 0.26 -1.43 -1.75
N GLY A 109 0.29 -1.77 -3.04
CA GLY A 109 1.02 -2.95 -3.52
C GLY A 109 2.51 -2.87 -3.23
N HIS A 110 3.14 -1.69 -3.37
CA HIS A 110 4.54 -1.48 -3.02
C HIS A 110 4.77 -1.63 -1.51
N ALA A 111 3.94 -1.02 -0.68
CA ALA A 111 4.05 -1.13 0.77
C ALA A 111 3.85 -2.59 1.22
N HIS A 112 2.90 -3.31 0.59
CA HIS A 112 2.62 -4.70 0.91
C HIS A 112 3.76 -5.65 0.50
N LEU A 113 4.37 -5.41 -0.68
CA LEU A 113 5.56 -6.14 -1.12
C LEU A 113 6.73 -5.93 -0.13
N ALA A 114 6.96 -4.68 0.28
CA ALA A 114 8.00 -4.35 1.25
C ALA A 114 7.77 -5.08 2.59
N GLY A 115 6.53 -5.06 3.10
CA GLY A 115 6.14 -5.76 4.32
C GLY A 115 6.41 -7.25 4.25
N ASN A 116 5.93 -7.91 3.20
CA ASN A 116 6.12 -9.36 3.01
C ASN A 116 7.60 -9.74 2.82
N ALA A 117 8.32 -8.99 1.98
CA ALA A 117 9.71 -9.30 1.67
C ALA A 117 10.66 -9.10 2.86
N ALA A 118 10.47 -8.02 3.63
CA ALA A 118 11.36 -7.69 4.73
C ALA A 118 11.04 -8.42 6.04
N SER A 119 9.80 -8.90 6.23
CA SER A 119 9.42 -9.73 7.38
C SER A 119 9.75 -11.21 7.21
N ALA A 120 9.98 -11.66 5.98
CA ALA A 120 10.37 -13.04 5.71
C ALA A 120 11.85 -13.26 6.05
N SER A 121 12.15 -14.29 6.85
CA SER A 121 13.51 -14.67 7.21
C SER A 121 14.20 -15.57 6.18
N SER A 122 13.42 -16.06 5.21
CA SER A 122 13.91 -16.93 4.11
C SER A 122 12.99 -16.83 2.89
N MET A 123 13.49 -17.32 1.75
CA MET A 123 12.68 -17.42 0.53
C MET A 123 11.47 -18.38 0.71
N GLU A 124 11.64 -19.43 1.48
CA GLU A 124 10.55 -20.36 1.80
C GLU A 124 9.45 -19.67 2.59
N GLU A 125 9.80 -18.86 3.55
CA GLU A 125 8.83 -18.09 4.33
C GLU A 125 8.17 -17.00 3.47
N TYR A 126 8.92 -16.31 2.61
CA TYR A 126 8.34 -15.38 1.64
C TYR A 126 7.30 -16.06 0.74
N LYS A 127 7.57 -17.27 0.26
CA LYS A 127 6.60 -18.08 -0.51
C LYS A 127 5.33 -18.42 0.29
N VAL A 128 5.46 -18.65 1.60
CA VAL A 128 4.29 -18.87 2.48
C VAL A 128 3.42 -17.62 2.53
N PHE A 129 4.01 -16.44 2.78
CA PHE A 129 3.27 -15.16 2.75
C PHE A 129 2.64 -14.90 1.38
N ARG A 130 3.39 -15.12 0.32
CA ARG A 130 2.92 -15.00 -1.05
C ARG A 130 1.73 -15.91 -1.35
N SER A 131 1.78 -17.17 -0.92
CA SER A 131 0.69 -18.14 -1.08
C SER A 131 -0.59 -17.72 -0.37
N PHE A 132 -0.49 -17.08 0.78
CA PHE A 132 -1.65 -16.55 1.49
C PHE A 132 -2.42 -15.56 0.59
N TRP A 133 -1.73 -14.62 -0.05
CA TRP A 133 -2.33 -13.62 -0.92
C TRP A 133 -2.80 -14.17 -2.27
N LEU A 134 -2.21 -15.26 -2.77
CA LEU A 134 -2.73 -15.99 -3.95
C LEU A 134 -4.09 -16.66 -3.68
N ASN A 135 -4.44 -16.89 -2.43
CA ASN A 135 -5.73 -17.44 -2.02
C ASN A 135 -6.75 -16.36 -1.61
N ALA A 136 -6.40 -15.08 -1.71
CA ALA A 136 -7.33 -13.98 -1.45
C ALA A 136 -8.55 -14.04 -2.39
N ARG A 137 -9.68 -13.48 -1.94
CA ARG A 137 -10.89 -13.36 -2.76
C ARG A 137 -10.78 -12.13 -3.67
N ALA A 138 -11.36 -12.23 -4.86
CA ALA A 138 -11.47 -11.10 -5.79
C ALA A 138 -12.70 -10.24 -5.43
N ASP A 139 -12.61 -9.46 -4.35
CA ASP A 139 -13.72 -8.67 -3.86
C ASP A 139 -14.15 -7.60 -4.87
N GLY A 140 -15.45 -7.53 -5.15
CA GLY A 140 -16.03 -6.57 -6.11
C GLY A 140 -15.63 -6.78 -7.58
N LEU A 141 -14.93 -7.88 -7.89
CA LEU A 141 -14.55 -8.28 -9.24
C LEU A 141 -15.16 -9.65 -9.58
N PRO A 142 -15.43 -9.95 -10.88
CA PRO A 142 -15.93 -11.27 -11.29
C PRO A 142 -14.94 -12.43 -11.06
N GLY A 143 -13.68 -12.11 -10.76
CA GLY A 143 -12.59 -13.07 -10.56
C GLY A 143 -11.26 -12.48 -10.97
N TYR A 144 -10.30 -13.33 -11.26
CA TYR A 144 -8.92 -12.92 -11.61
C TYR A 144 -8.61 -13.04 -13.11
N SER A 145 -9.60 -12.88 -13.99
CA SER A 145 -9.31 -12.81 -15.43
C SER A 145 -8.50 -11.55 -15.77
N PRO A 146 -7.77 -11.53 -16.89
CA PRO A 146 -7.04 -10.32 -17.32
C PRO A 146 -7.93 -9.09 -17.38
N GLU A 147 -9.15 -9.21 -17.91
CA GLU A 147 -10.12 -8.12 -18.05
C GLU A 147 -10.58 -7.60 -16.67
N SER A 148 -10.77 -8.50 -15.70
CA SER A 148 -11.10 -8.12 -14.33
C SER A 148 -9.98 -7.32 -13.67
N ILE A 149 -8.73 -7.72 -13.91
CA ILE A 149 -7.55 -7.05 -13.38
C ILE A 149 -7.34 -5.70 -14.08
N GLU A 150 -7.54 -5.59 -15.38
CA GLU A 150 -7.51 -4.30 -16.08
C GLU A 150 -8.58 -3.34 -15.53
N SER A 151 -9.80 -3.83 -15.32
CA SER A 151 -10.87 -3.05 -14.69
C SER A 151 -10.48 -2.57 -13.27
N PHE A 152 -9.81 -3.40 -12.49
CA PHE A 152 -9.27 -3.00 -11.18
C PHE A 152 -8.26 -1.85 -11.31
N TYR A 153 -7.32 -1.91 -12.26
CA TYR A 153 -6.37 -0.82 -12.49
C TYR A 153 -7.07 0.49 -12.86
N GLU A 154 -8.10 0.44 -13.70
CA GLU A 154 -8.87 1.62 -14.12
C GLU A 154 -9.66 2.24 -12.97
N LYS A 155 -10.25 1.43 -12.09
CA LYS A 155 -11.04 1.87 -10.93
C LYS A 155 -10.18 2.54 -9.86
N LEU A 156 -8.91 2.17 -9.78
CA LEU A 156 -7.94 2.71 -8.81
C LEU A 156 -6.79 3.49 -9.48
N ALA A 157 -7.04 4.04 -10.68
CA ALA A 157 -6.10 4.94 -11.38
C ALA A 157 -5.86 6.23 -10.58
N PRO A 158 -4.83 7.03 -10.93
CA PRO A 158 -4.56 8.28 -10.21
C PRO A 158 -5.81 9.15 -10.05
N GLY A 159 -6.08 9.60 -8.83
CA GLY A 159 -7.24 10.40 -8.49
C GLY A 159 -8.59 9.67 -8.46
N LYS A 160 -8.61 8.36 -8.74
CA LYS A 160 -9.81 7.51 -8.64
C LYS A 160 -9.75 6.62 -7.40
N PHE A 161 -10.92 6.35 -6.83
CA PHE A 161 -11.07 5.43 -5.72
C PHE A 161 -12.43 4.73 -5.81
N ASP A 162 -12.42 3.41 -5.91
CA ASP A 162 -13.61 2.56 -5.85
C ASP A 162 -13.51 1.63 -4.63
N PRO A 163 -14.30 1.88 -3.56
CA PRO A 163 -14.22 1.09 -2.34
C PRO A 163 -14.61 -0.38 -2.55
N SER A 164 -15.40 -0.69 -3.60
CA SER A 164 -15.86 -2.06 -3.85
C SER A 164 -14.74 -3.01 -4.25
N VAL A 165 -13.64 -2.50 -4.80
CA VAL A 165 -12.49 -3.29 -5.26
C VAL A 165 -11.21 -3.00 -4.47
N ASN A 166 -11.27 -2.07 -3.51
CA ASN A 166 -10.07 -1.55 -2.85
C ASN A 166 -9.31 -2.61 -2.03
N SER A 167 -9.98 -3.62 -1.49
CA SER A 167 -9.31 -4.72 -0.77
C SER A 167 -8.30 -5.49 -1.63
N ASN A 168 -8.49 -5.49 -2.97
CA ASN A 168 -7.58 -6.17 -3.89
C ASN A 168 -6.22 -5.47 -4.07
N VAL A 169 -6.00 -4.29 -3.48
CA VAL A 169 -4.69 -3.63 -3.51
C VAL A 169 -3.63 -4.47 -2.81
N TYR A 170 -4.03 -5.24 -1.78
CA TYR A 170 -3.16 -6.14 -1.01
C TYR A 170 -2.91 -7.49 -1.69
N SER A 171 -3.61 -7.79 -2.78
CA SER A 171 -3.42 -9.00 -3.57
C SER A 171 -3.03 -8.66 -5.02
N ILE A 172 -3.95 -8.15 -5.85
CA ILE A 172 -3.64 -7.77 -7.23
C ILE A 172 -2.57 -6.68 -7.30
N GLY A 173 -2.69 -5.63 -6.46
CA GLY A 173 -1.69 -4.55 -6.38
C GLY A 173 -0.32 -5.08 -6.01
N TYR A 174 -0.24 -5.92 -4.97
CA TYR A 174 0.99 -6.58 -4.53
C TYR A 174 1.67 -7.35 -5.66
N PHE A 175 0.96 -8.27 -6.34
CA PHE A 175 1.54 -9.07 -7.42
C PHE A 175 1.89 -8.25 -8.65
N THR A 176 1.16 -7.17 -8.92
CA THR A 176 1.52 -6.23 -9.98
C THR A 176 2.86 -5.55 -9.69
N VAL A 177 3.05 -5.06 -8.46
CA VAL A 177 4.32 -4.42 -8.07
C VAL A 177 5.44 -5.45 -7.96
N GLU A 178 5.18 -6.68 -7.50
CA GLU A 178 6.16 -7.77 -7.51
C GLU A 178 6.67 -8.03 -8.95
N ALA A 179 5.77 -8.08 -9.93
CA ALA A 179 6.14 -8.22 -11.35
C ALA A 179 6.99 -7.03 -11.85
N LEU A 180 6.61 -5.81 -11.51
CA LEU A 180 7.36 -4.60 -11.88
C LEU A 180 8.76 -4.58 -11.28
N VAL A 181 8.89 -4.93 -10.00
CA VAL A 181 10.18 -5.06 -9.31
C VAL A 181 11.04 -6.16 -9.93
N SER A 182 10.44 -7.28 -10.33
CA SER A 182 11.17 -8.37 -11.01
C SER A 182 11.77 -7.94 -12.35
N ILE A 183 11.18 -6.93 -13.02
CA ILE A 183 11.66 -6.40 -14.29
C ILE A 183 12.77 -5.36 -14.11
N LYS A 184 12.62 -4.45 -13.12
CA LYS A 184 13.48 -3.25 -13.00
C LYS A 184 14.19 -3.10 -11.66
N GLY A 185 14.04 -4.06 -10.75
CA GLY A 185 14.68 -4.04 -9.45
C GLY A 185 13.85 -3.33 -8.36
N VAL A 186 14.28 -3.52 -7.13
CA VAL A 186 13.54 -3.12 -5.92
C VAL A 186 13.34 -1.61 -5.77
N ASP A 187 14.21 -0.81 -6.36
CA ASP A 187 14.13 0.66 -6.29
C ASP A 187 13.12 1.26 -7.28
N SER A 188 12.68 0.48 -8.29
CA SER A 188 11.85 1.01 -9.38
C SER A 188 10.53 1.66 -8.94
N PRO A 189 9.79 1.16 -7.92
CA PRO A 189 8.60 1.84 -7.46
C PRO A 189 8.90 3.21 -6.83
N ILE A 190 9.97 3.30 -6.04
CA ILE A 190 10.38 4.58 -5.41
C ILE A 190 10.88 5.57 -6.46
N GLU A 191 11.51 5.11 -7.54
CA GLU A 191 11.91 5.98 -8.66
C GLU A 191 10.70 6.61 -9.36
N VAL A 192 9.63 5.84 -9.60
CA VAL A 192 8.36 6.39 -10.09
C VAL A 192 7.80 7.46 -9.14
N ILE A 193 7.74 7.14 -7.84
CA ILE A 193 7.23 8.07 -6.82
C ILE A 193 8.06 9.36 -6.78
N LYS A 194 9.39 9.28 -6.87
CA LYS A 194 10.29 10.45 -6.95
C LYS A 194 10.00 11.31 -8.17
N LEU A 195 9.76 10.71 -9.32
CA LEU A 195 9.44 11.46 -10.54
C LEU A 195 8.10 12.20 -10.41
N VAL A 196 7.07 11.50 -9.90
CA VAL A 196 5.76 12.12 -9.65
C VAL A 196 5.87 13.22 -8.59
N SER A 197 6.62 13.02 -7.54
CA SER A 197 6.85 14.06 -6.52
C SER A 197 7.55 15.31 -7.07
N ASN A 198 8.32 15.17 -8.14
CA ASN A 198 8.99 16.28 -8.84
C ASN A 198 8.13 16.88 -9.98
N GLY A 199 6.86 16.48 -10.12
CA GLY A 199 5.90 17.09 -11.02
C GLY A 199 5.58 16.31 -12.29
N ALA A 200 6.20 15.15 -12.53
CA ALA A 200 5.77 14.26 -13.61
C ALA A 200 4.37 13.69 -13.29
N ASN A 201 3.55 13.46 -14.29
CA ASN A 201 2.34 12.65 -14.09
C ASN A 201 2.70 11.15 -14.05
N TRP A 202 1.73 10.32 -13.66
CA TRP A 202 1.91 8.87 -13.55
C TRP A 202 2.44 8.23 -14.84
N GLU A 203 1.83 8.56 -15.98
CA GLU A 203 2.18 7.97 -17.28
C GLU A 203 3.62 8.30 -17.70
N GLU A 204 4.04 9.55 -17.52
CA GLU A 204 5.40 10.01 -17.79
C GLU A 204 6.43 9.33 -16.89
N ALA A 205 6.11 9.23 -15.59
CA ALA A 205 6.99 8.59 -14.61
C ALA A 205 7.13 7.10 -14.89
N PHE A 206 6.01 6.43 -15.18
CA PHE A 206 6.00 5.01 -15.52
C PHE A 206 6.82 4.72 -16.78
N LEU A 207 6.57 5.46 -17.86
CA LEU A 207 7.34 5.34 -19.11
C LEU A 207 8.83 5.54 -18.88
N LYS A 208 9.21 6.54 -18.10
CA LYS A 208 10.62 6.86 -17.84
C LYS A 208 11.34 5.73 -17.08
N VAL A 209 10.68 5.10 -16.13
CA VAL A 209 11.27 4.03 -15.31
C VAL A 209 11.25 2.69 -16.03
N TYR A 210 10.11 2.30 -16.60
CA TYR A 210 9.93 0.97 -17.18
C TYR A 210 10.22 0.90 -18.68
N GLY A 211 10.28 2.05 -19.38
CA GLY A 211 10.60 2.11 -20.81
C GLY A 211 9.45 1.71 -21.73
N ILE A 212 8.24 1.58 -21.21
CA ILE A 212 7.00 1.23 -21.91
C ILE A 212 5.87 2.07 -21.32
N THR A 213 4.87 2.49 -22.13
CA THR A 213 3.72 3.22 -21.64
C THR A 213 2.86 2.35 -20.72
N TRP A 214 2.15 2.97 -19.75
CA TRP A 214 1.21 2.23 -18.92
C TRP A 214 0.12 1.54 -19.77
N LYS A 215 -0.35 2.21 -20.82
CA LYS A 215 -1.35 1.66 -21.75
C LYS A 215 -0.89 0.35 -22.41
N GLU A 216 0.40 0.24 -22.75
CA GLU A 216 0.98 -0.98 -23.32
C GLU A 216 1.30 -2.02 -22.24
N ALA A 217 1.71 -1.57 -21.05
CA ALA A 217 2.11 -2.45 -19.95
C ALA A 217 0.91 -3.09 -19.23
N SER A 218 -0.19 -2.35 -19.03
CA SER A 218 -1.33 -2.81 -18.22
C SER A 218 -1.93 -4.14 -18.68
N PRO A 219 -2.19 -4.40 -19.98
CA PRO A 219 -2.70 -5.70 -20.41
C PRO A 219 -1.68 -6.84 -20.23
N ILE A 220 -0.40 -6.55 -20.35
CA ILE A 220 0.67 -7.55 -20.12
C ILE A 220 0.73 -7.92 -18.63
N LEU A 221 0.70 -6.91 -17.76
CA LEU A 221 0.70 -7.11 -16.32
C LEU A 221 -0.58 -7.81 -15.85
N ALA A 222 -1.74 -7.40 -16.37
CA ALA A 222 -3.01 -8.05 -16.05
C ALA A 222 -3.00 -9.53 -16.41
N LYS A 223 -2.49 -9.89 -17.58
CA LYS A 223 -2.32 -11.29 -18.01
C LYS A 223 -1.32 -12.04 -17.12
N THR A 224 -0.21 -11.40 -16.74
CA THR A 224 0.81 -11.99 -15.88
C THR A 224 0.25 -12.27 -14.48
N VAL A 225 -0.40 -11.27 -13.87
CA VAL A 225 -0.99 -11.40 -12.54
C VAL A 225 -2.16 -12.40 -12.55
N SER A 226 -3.00 -12.39 -13.59
CA SER A 226 -4.06 -13.38 -13.78
C SER A 226 -3.49 -14.81 -13.73
N ARG A 227 -2.38 -15.07 -14.43
CA ARG A 227 -1.74 -16.38 -14.42
C ARG A 227 -1.22 -16.74 -13.03
N MET A 228 -0.65 -15.81 -12.28
CA MET A 228 -0.20 -16.06 -10.90
C MET A 228 -1.35 -16.59 -10.03
N PHE A 229 -2.55 -15.99 -10.12
CA PHE A 229 -3.72 -16.44 -9.36
C PHE A 229 -4.29 -17.76 -9.85
N LEU A 230 -4.37 -17.97 -11.16
CA LEU A 230 -4.97 -19.16 -11.76
C LEU A 230 -4.07 -20.39 -11.67
N GLU A 231 -2.77 -20.20 -11.82
CA GLU A 231 -1.77 -21.27 -11.83
C GLU A 231 -1.05 -21.41 -10.49
N ARG A 232 -1.31 -20.47 -9.54
CA ARG A 232 -0.79 -20.46 -8.17
C ARG A 232 0.73 -20.57 -8.05
N TYR A 233 1.45 -19.81 -8.86
CA TYR A 233 2.91 -19.71 -8.81
C TYR A 233 3.42 -18.80 -7.69
#